data_f1f27f88022fe2ba3c18fe0cf3ea67fb
#
_entry.id   f1f27f88022fe2ba3c18fe0cf3ea67fb
#
_cell.length_a   1.000
_cell.length_b   1.000
_cell.length_c   1.000
_cell.angle_alpha   90.00
_cell.angle_beta   90.00
_cell.angle_gamma   90.00
#
_symmetry.space_group_name_H-M   'P 1'
#
loop_
_entity.id
_entity.type
_entity.pdbx_description
1 polymer ?
#
loop_
_entity_poly.entity_id
_entity_poly.type
_entity_poly.pdbx_seq_one_letter_code
_entity_poly.pdbx_strand_id
1 'polypeptide(L)'
;AWNKRPTPENSQHSPAAFWRRNMPSGEFIECFVIFLYGISNTWLERLGAQRGDPYTVKQIQHISIAVMFWFVGLVGMGLESTRVRQLLSRPIVGAHPAAAVPNPGQDAVLAQVQPPSYISSFNPFPALVIGATGVAMAAHHQDYEYEVKVHVLWGIMLAAFAVLRCFTYFFLWLRPPTSVIPSRPPTEALASFTLCCGGLLFMLSNEEVSFAAMRADYADPMAVLNFAISVVGLVLCWSFC
;
A
#
# COMPACT_ATOMS: atom_id res chain seq x y z
N ALA A 1 42.62 -22.96 -2.73
CA ALA A 1 41.58 -23.73 -2.04
C ALA A 1 40.39 -22.84 -1.64
N TRP A 2 39.91 -21.98 -2.53
CA TRP A 2 38.74 -21.10 -2.28
C TRP A 2 37.85 -21.14 -3.52
N ASN A 3 37.05 -22.20 -3.70
CA ASN A 3 35.85 -22.14 -4.53
C ASN A 3 35.04 -23.45 -4.44
N LYS A 4 34.52 -23.77 -3.26
CA LYS A 4 33.39 -24.69 -3.17
C LYS A 4 32.12 -23.89 -3.34
N ARG A 5 31.53 -23.87 -4.54
CA ARG A 5 30.14 -23.46 -4.72
C ARG A 5 29.28 -24.32 -3.80
N PRO A 6 28.40 -23.73 -3.00
CA PRO A 6 27.49 -24.51 -2.17
C PRO A 6 26.64 -25.39 -3.11
N THR A 7 26.59 -26.67 -2.80
CA THR A 7 25.70 -27.61 -3.50
C THR A 7 24.23 -27.18 -3.27
N PRO A 8 23.32 -27.35 -4.23
CA PRO A 8 21.94 -26.93 -4.14
C PRO A 8 21.17 -27.44 -2.90
N GLU A 9 21.56 -28.59 -2.38
CA GLU A 9 20.96 -29.24 -1.21
C GLU A 9 21.20 -28.46 0.10
N ASN A 10 22.32 -27.77 0.24
CA ASN A 10 22.64 -27.04 1.48
C ASN A 10 22.00 -25.64 1.54
N SER A 11 21.45 -25.14 0.44
CA SER A 11 20.78 -23.84 0.39
C SER A 11 19.33 -23.88 0.89
N GLN A 12 18.69 -25.04 0.92
CA GLN A 12 17.28 -25.19 1.36
C GLN A 12 17.10 -25.16 2.88
N HIS A 13 18.15 -25.45 3.66
CA HIS A 13 18.11 -25.47 5.13
C HIS A 13 18.76 -24.24 5.78
N SER A 14 19.12 -23.21 5.03
CA SER A 14 19.66 -22.00 5.64
C SER A 14 18.54 -21.25 6.39
N PRO A 15 18.82 -20.67 7.58
CA PRO A 15 17.85 -19.83 8.29
C PRO A 15 17.29 -18.72 7.40
N ALA A 16 18.10 -18.15 6.52
CA ALA A 16 17.70 -17.14 5.56
C ALA A 16 16.65 -17.64 4.55
N ALA A 17 16.74 -18.89 4.10
CA ALA A 17 15.75 -19.50 3.21
C ALA A 17 14.43 -19.77 3.92
N PHE A 18 14.48 -20.18 5.21
CA PHE A 18 13.30 -20.37 6.04
C PHE A 18 12.54 -19.03 6.26
N TRP A 19 13.25 -17.97 6.63
CA TRP A 19 12.64 -16.64 6.81
C TRP A 19 12.04 -16.12 5.52
N ARG A 20 12.76 -16.23 4.40
CA ARG A 20 12.29 -15.76 3.09
C ARG A 20 11.00 -16.47 2.65
N ARG A 21 10.84 -17.75 2.98
CA ARG A 21 9.65 -18.55 2.63
C ARG A 21 8.44 -18.25 3.50
N ASN A 22 8.65 -17.79 4.73
CA ASN A 22 7.59 -17.55 5.73
C ASN A 22 7.25 -16.06 5.90
N MET A 23 7.94 -15.16 5.22
CA MET A 23 7.59 -13.74 5.28
C MET A 23 6.27 -13.48 4.53
N PRO A 24 5.37 -12.67 5.12
CA PRO A 24 4.18 -12.21 4.43
C PRO A 24 4.57 -11.33 3.23
N SER A 25 3.70 -11.27 2.22
CA SER A 25 3.89 -10.37 1.08
C SER A 25 3.88 -8.91 1.54
N GLY A 26 4.51 -8.02 0.76
CA GLY A 26 4.47 -6.58 1.03
C GLY A 26 3.04 -6.07 1.06
N GLU A 27 2.20 -6.53 0.14
CA GLU A 27 0.79 -6.19 0.04
C GLU A 27 -0.02 -6.68 1.26
N PHE A 28 0.34 -7.83 1.84
CA PHE A 28 -0.27 -8.27 3.10
C PHE A 28 0.07 -7.30 4.25
N ILE A 29 1.34 -6.87 4.32
CA ILE A 29 1.78 -5.92 5.36
C ILE A 29 1.08 -4.57 5.17
N GLU A 30 0.98 -4.07 3.95
CA GLU A 30 0.23 -2.85 3.63
C GLU A 30 -1.23 -2.94 4.10
N CYS A 31 -1.92 -4.03 3.74
CA CYS A 31 -3.31 -4.27 4.16
C CYS A 31 -3.45 -4.39 5.68
N PHE A 32 -2.49 -5.02 6.34
CA PHE A 32 -2.47 -5.17 7.80
C PHE A 32 -2.30 -3.82 8.50
N VAL A 33 -1.39 -2.98 8.03
CA VAL A 33 -1.19 -1.62 8.55
C VAL A 33 -2.45 -0.78 8.35
N ILE A 34 -3.06 -0.83 7.16
CA ILE A 34 -4.33 -0.16 6.86
C ILE A 34 -5.43 -0.61 7.85
N PHE A 35 -5.54 -1.93 8.07
CA PHE A 35 -6.50 -2.48 9.02
C PHE A 35 -6.28 -1.99 10.45
N LEU A 36 -5.04 -2.02 10.93
CA LEU A 36 -4.70 -1.55 12.27
C LEU A 36 -4.98 -0.04 12.44
N TYR A 37 -4.63 0.75 11.42
CA TYR A 37 -4.90 2.18 11.42
C TYR A 37 -6.42 2.45 11.48
N GLY A 38 -7.21 1.72 10.71
CA GLY A 38 -8.67 1.81 10.76
C GLY A 38 -9.23 1.50 12.15
N ILE A 39 -8.76 0.42 12.78
CA ILE A 39 -9.15 0.06 14.15
C ILE A 39 -8.80 1.20 15.11
N SER A 40 -7.56 1.64 15.14
CA SER A 40 -7.12 2.68 16.08
C SER A 40 -7.91 3.99 15.92
N ASN A 41 -8.09 4.46 14.69
CA ASN A 41 -8.80 5.71 14.42
C ASN A 41 -10.28 5.69 14.81
N THR A 42 -10.95 4.55 14.72
CA THR A 42 -12.35 4.47 15.15
C THR A 42 -12.51 4.82 16.64
N TRP A 43 -11.53 4.46 17.46
CA TRP A 43 -11.54 4.80 18.89
C TRP A 43 -10.95 6.18 19.16
N LEU A 44 -9.87 6.54 18.49
CA LEU A 44 -9.18 7.82 18.70
C LEU A 44 -10.07 9.01 18.36
N GLU A 45 -10.95 8.91 17.37
CA GLU A 45 -11.85 9.97 16.95
C GLU A 45 -12.87 10.39 18.05
N ARG A 46 -13.12 9.51 19.00
CA ARG A 46 -14.01 9.77 20.15
C ARG A 46 -13.24 9.91 21.46
N LEU A 47 -11.94 10.02 21.40
CA LEU A 47 -11.12 10.18 22.62
C LEU A 47 -11.44 11.53 23.28
N GLY A 48 -11.83 11.49 24.53
CA GLY A 48 -12.20 12.68 25.29
C GLY A 48 -13.68 13.11 25.17
N ALA A 49 -14.48 12.53 24.28
CA ALA A 49 -15.90 12.77 24.21
C ALA A 49 -16.63 12.11 25.40
N GLN A 50 -17.65 12.81 25.93
CA GLN A 50 -18.48 12.27 27.01
C GLN A 50 -19.59 11.37 26.46
N ARG A 51 -20.10 10.48 27.31
CA ARG A 51 -21.20 9.60 26.94
C ARG A 51 -22.46 10.42 26.69
N GLY A 52 -22.98 10.35 25.46
CA GLY A 52 -24.17 11.10 25.05
C GLY A 52 -23.88 12.33 24.21
N ASP A 53 -22.62 12.72 24.03
CA ASP A 53 -22.26 13.80 23.12
C ASP A 53 -22.63 13.46 21.67
N PRO A 54 -23.23 14.40 20.93
CA PRO A 54 -23.54 14.20 19.52
C PRO A 54 -22.27 14.06 18.70
N TYR A 55 -22.34 13.30 17.59
CA TYR A 55 -21.26 13.22 16.63
C TYR A 55 -21.21 14.50 15.78
N THR A 56 -20.03 15.07 15.63
CA THR A 56 -19.80 16.14 14.65
C THR A 56 -19.71 15.56 13.24
N VAL A 57 -19.96 16.39 12.21
CA VAL A 57 -19.81 15.99 10.81
C VAL A 57 -18.38 15.50 10.53
N LYS A 58 -17.37 16.19 11.06
CA LYS A 58 -15.94 15.82 10.96
C LYS A 58 -15.70 14.43 11.52
N GLN A 59 -16.19 14.13 12.72
CA GLN A 59 -16.06 12.82 13.35
C GLN A 59 -16.73 11.70 12.52
N ILE A 60 -17.93 11.96 11.99
CA ILE A 60 -18.62 10.97 11.14
C ILE A 60 -17.80 10.67 9.88
N GLN A 61 -17.22 11.69 9.25
CA GLN A 61 -16.37 11.53 8.07
C GLN A 61 -15.12 10.69 8.38
N HIS A 62 -14.42 11.01 9.48
CA HIS A 62 -13.22 10.27 9.89
C HIS A 62 -13.54 8.82 10.28
N ILE A 63 -14.63 8.58 11.02
CA ILE A 63 -15.07 7.23 11.37
C ILE A 63 -15.45 6.43 10.12
N SER A 64 -16.09 7.05 9.13
CA SER A 64 -16.45 6.37 7.88
C SER A 64 -15.20 5.90 7.10
N ILE A 65 -14.15 6.71 7.07
CA ILE A 65 -12.85 6.36 6.49
C ILE A 65 -12.20 5.23 7.31
N ALA A 66 -12.23 5.32 8.62
CA ALA A 66 -11.68 4.30 9.51
C ALA A 66 -12.37 2.93 9.31
N VAL A 67 -13.70 2.92 9.18
CA VAL A 67 -14.49 1.70 8.88
C VAL A 67 -14.16 1.15 7.48
N MET A 68 -13.99 2.01 6.49
CA MET A 68 -13.52 1.59 5.17
C MET A 68 -12.15 0.91 5.26
N PHE A 69 -11.22 1.44 6.05
CA PHE A 69 -9.90 0.85 6.29
C PHE A 69 -10.00 -0.55 6.92
N TRP A 70 -10.92 -0.74 7.86
CA TRP A 70 -11.15 -2.08 8.45
C TRP A 70 -11.51 -3.11 7.39
N PHE A 71 -12.57 -2.85 6.64
CA PHE A 71 -13.09 -3.84 5.71
C PHE A 71 -12.17 -4.05 4.52
N VAL A 72 -11.63 -2.97 3.96
CA VAL A 72 -10.73 -3.07 2.81
C VAL A 72 -9.40 -3.71 3.21
N GLY A 73 -8.88 -3.38 4.39
CA GLY A 73 -7.69 -4.04 4.94
C GLY A 73 -7.90 -5.54 5.13
N LEU A 74 -9.04 -5.97 5.71
CA LEU A 74 -9.40 -7.38 5.88
C LEU A 74 -9.53 -8.11 4.54
N VAL A 75 -10.23 -7.51 3.57
CA VAL A 75 -10.40 -8.10 2.23
C VAL A 75 -9.04 -8.24 1.54
N GLY A 76 -8.22 -7.19 1.61
CA GLY A 76 -6.88 -7.20 1.02
C GLY A 76 -5.98 -8.28 1.63
N MET A 77 -5.97 -8.44 2.96
CA MET A 77 -5.26 -9.55 3.64
C MET A 77 -5.84 -10.91 3.23
N GLY A 78 -7.17 -11.01 3.09
CA GLY A 78 -7.84 -12.22 2.65
C GLY A 78 -7.36 -12.67 1.27
N LEU A 79 -7.20 -11.74 0.32
CA LEU A 79 -6.68 -12.03 -1.02
C LEU A 79 -5.25 -12.57 -1.02
N GLU A 80 -4.45 -12.19 -0.01
CA GLU A 80 -3.09 -12.70 0.15
C GLU A 80 -3.04 -14.11 0.73
N SER A 81 -4.17 -14.61 1.27
CA SER A 81 -4.22 -15.94 1.84
C SER A 81 -4.15 -17.02 0.75
N THR A 82 -3.38 -18.08 1.00
CA THR A 82 -3.24 -19.21 0.06
C THR A 82 -4.57 -19.89 -0.23
N ARG A 83 -5.49 -19.92 0.75
CA ARG A 83 -6.83 -20.53 0.58
C ARG A 83 -7.68 -19.74 -0.43
N VAL A 84 -7.70 -18.41 -0.31
CA VAL A 84 -8.47 -17.55 -1.23
C VAL A 84 -7.84 -17.59 -2.61
N ARG A 85 -6.53 -17.53 -2.73
CA ARG A 85 -5.82 -17.67 -4.02
C ARG A 85 -6.14 -19.01 -4.70
N GLN A 86 -6.12 -20.11 -3.96
CA GLN A 86 -6.50 -21.43 -4.49
C GLN A 86 -7.96 -21.47 -4.92
N LEU A 87 -8.87 -20.83 -4.19
CA LEU A 87 -10.27 -20.75 -4.56
C LEU A 87 -10.47 -19.96 -5.86
N LEU A 88 -9.80 -18.82 -5.99
CA LEU A 88 -9.87 -17.97 -7.18
C LEU A 88 -9.18 -18.58 -8.41
N SER A 89 -8.19 -19.46 -8.21
CA SER A 89 -7.50 -20.15 -9.30
C SER A 89 -8.20 -21.42 -9.77
N ARG A 90 -9.30 -21.84 -9.14
CA ARG A 90 -10.06 -23.02 -9.61
C ARG A 90 -10.67 -22.72 -10.97
N PRO A 91 -10.50 -23.62 -11.96
CA PRO A 91 -11.13 -23.47 -13.27
C PRO A 91 -12.66 -23.44 -13.09
N ILE A 92 -13.32 -22.55 -13.80
CA ILE A 92 -14.77 -22.50 -13.84
C ILE A 92 -15.26 -23.83 -14.43
N VAL A 93 -16.09 -24.54 -13.69
CA VAL A 93 -16.68 -25.81 -14.13
C VAL A 93 -17.44 -25.55 -15.44
N GLY A 94 -16.98 -26.11 -16.57
CA GLY A 94 -17.57 -25.89 -17.89
C GLY A 94 -16.62 -25.29 -18.93
N ALA A 95 -15.44 -24.84 -18.56
CA ALA A 95 -14.41 -24.59 -19.56
C ALA A 95 -14.08 -25.92 -20.24
N HIS A 96 -14.37 -26.04 -21.54
CA HIS A 96 -14.02 -27.22 -22.34
C HIS A 96 -12.55 -27.58 -22.08
N PRO A 97 -12.23 -28.86 -21.82
CA PRO A 97 -10.86 -29.28 -21.73
C PRO A 97 -10.19 -28.96 -23.07
N ALA A 98 -9.39 -27.90 -23.11
CA ALA A 98 -8.49 -27.68 -24.22
C ALA A 98 -7.65 -28.94 -24.37
N ALA A 99 -7.61 -29.48 -25.59
CA ALA A 99 -6.96 -30.65 -26.08
C ALA A 99 -6.08 -31.42 -25.07
N ALA A 100 -6.43 -32.68 -24.87
CA ALA A 100 -5.75 -33.61 -23.96
C ALA A 100 -4.24 -33.39 -23.95
N VAL A 101 -3.75 -32.93 -22.84
CA VAL A 101 -2.32 -32.80 -22.57
C VAL A 101 -1.78 -34.23 -22.32
N PRO A 102 -0.70 -34.67 -22.98
CA PRO A 102 -0.28 -36.06 -22.96
C PRO A 102 0.21 -36.61 -21.60
N ASN A 103 0.39 -35.76 -20.57
CA ASN A 103 0.86 -36.18 -19.25
C ASN A 103 0.23 -35.37 -18.12
N PRO A 104 -0.93 -35.78 -17.60
CA PRO A 104 -1.64 -35.02 -16.55
C PRO A 104 -0.88 -34.87 -15.21
N GLY A 105 0.13 -35.70 -14.98
CA GLY A 105 0.96 -35.65 -13.77
C GLY A 105 2.04 -34.58 -13.83
N GLN A 106 2.63 -34.34 -15.00
CA GLN A 106 3.68 -33.32 -15.16
C GLN A 106 3.15 -31.89 -15.17
N ASP A 107 1.97 -31.68 -15.75
CA ASP A 107 1.38 -30.35 -15.81
C ASP A 107 0.81 -29.90 -14.48
N ALA A 108 0.30 -30.83 -13.65
CA ALA A 108 -0.12 -30.53 -12.29
C ALA A 108 1.09 -30.12 -11.42
N VAL A 109 2.26 -30.73 -11.63
CA VAL A 109 3.50 -30.37 -10.95
C VAL A 109 4.05 -29.04 -11.49
N LEU A 110 4.01 -28.82 -12.80
CA LEU A 110 4.44 -27.55 -13.42
C LEU A 110 3.53 -26.38 -13.03
N ALA A 111 2.23 -26.60 -12.86
CA ALA A 111 1.30 -25.59 -12.38
C ALA A 111 1.51 -25.25 -10.88
N GLN A 112 2.15 -26.15 -10.12
CA GLN A 112 2.51 -25.90 -8.71
C GLN A 112 3.92 -25.35 -8.54
N VAL A 113 4.81 -25.51 -9.54
CA VAL A 113 6.13 -24.89 -9.52
C VAL A 113 5.95 -23.42 -9.83
N GLN A 114 6.13 -22.60 -8.81
CA GLN A 114 6.20 -21.14 -9.00
C GLN A 114 7.31 -20.87 -10.03
N PRO A 115 6.98 -20.13 -11.12
CA PRO A 115 8.03 -19.75 -12.06
C PRO A 115 9.13 -19.02 -11.29
N PRO A 116 10.42 -19.20 -11.64
CA PRO A 116 11.54 -18.53 -10.97
C PRO A 116 11.50 -17.01 -11.13
N SER A 117 10.57 -16.50 -11.93
CA SER A 117 10.26 -15.09 -12.09
C SER A 117 9.43 -14.57 -10.91
N TYR A 118 9.67 -13.32 -10.55
CA TYR A 118 8.96 -12.57 -9.53
C TYR A 118 7.44 -12.75 -9.64
N ILE A 119 6.83 -13.31 -8.60
CA ILE A 119 5.38 -13.36 -8.48
C ILE A 119 4.96 -12.12 -7.71
N SER A 120 4.54 -11.10 -8.44
CA SER A 120 3.86 -9.98 -7.82
C SER A 120 2.46 -10.40 -7.43
N SER A 121 2.11 -10.17 -6.19
CA SER A 121 0.73 -10.13 -5.76
C SER A 121 0.10 -8.86 -6.33
N PHE A 122 -0.85 -9.00 -7.25
CA PHE A 122 -1.61 -7.87 -7.76
C PHE A 122 -2.80 -7.62 -6.83
N ASN A 123 -2.53 -6.99 -5.70
CA ASN A 123 -3.55 -6.63 -4.74
C ASN A 123 -3.89 -5.14 -4.87
N PRO A 124 -5.02 -4.77 -5.50
CA PRO A 124 -5.38 -3.37 -5.73
C PRO A 124 -5.94 -2.69 -4.49
N PHE A 125 -6.29 -3.42 -3.45
CA PHE A 125 -7.03 -2.88 -2.30
C PHE A 125 -6.27 -1.81 -1.51
N PRO A 126 -4.94 -1.93 -1.23
CA PRO A 126 -4.20 -0.83 -0.62
C PRO A 126 -4.27 0.46 -1.44
N ALA A 127 -4.05 0.36 -2.76
CA ALA A 127 -4.13 1.52 -3.64
C ALA A 127 -5.54 2.13 -3.68
N LEU A 128 -6.57 1.27 -3.75
CA LEU A 128 -7.97 1.70 -3.77
C LEU A 128 -8.33 2.49 -2.51
N VAL A 129 -8.04 1.96 -1.33
CA VAL A 129 -8.42 2.60 -0.07
C VAL A 129 -7.67 3.90 0.17
N ILE A 130 -6.37 3.92 -0.14
CA ILE A 130 -5.56 5.13 0.00
C ILE A 130 -5.99 6.19 -1.01
N GLY A 131 -6.28 5.80 -2.26
CA GLY A 131 -6.80 6.71 -3.28
C GLY A 131 -8.16 7.29 -2.92
N ALA A 132 -9.11 6.46 -2.46
CA ALA A 132 -10.42 6.91 -2.00
C ALA A 132 -10.29 7.89 -0.83
N THR A 133 -9.39 7.61 0.13
CA THR A 133 -9.09 8.52 1.23
C THR A 133 -8.52 9.85 0.71
N GLY A 134 -7.58 9.81 -0.22
CA GLY A 134 -7.01 11.02 -0.82
C GLY A 134 -8.09 11.91 -1.44
N VAL A 135 -9.00 11.33 -2.21
CA VAL A 135 -10.13 12.06 -2.82
C VAL A 135 -11.09 12.61 -1.76
N ALA A 136 -11.47 11.77 -0.78
CA ALA A 136 -12.38 12.17 0.29
C ALA A 136 -11.83 13.34 1.11
N MET A 137 -10.54 13.28 1.44
CA MET A 137 -9.90 14.31 2.26
C MET A 137 -9.57 15.57 1.49
N ALA A 138 -9.32 15.50 0.18
CA ALA A 138 -9.22 16.70 -0.66
C ALA A 138 -10.55 17.49 -0.72
N ALA A 139 -11.68 16.80 -0.54
CA ALA A 139 -13.03 17.39 -0.51
C ALA A 139 -13.54 17.65 0.92
N HIS A 140 -12.76 17.32 1.95
CA HIS A 140 -13.15 17.46 3.34
C HIS A 140 -13.24 18.94 3.75
N HIS A 141 -14.35 19.32 4.40
CA HIS A 141 -14.54 20.68 4.86
C HIS A 141 -13.60 21.00 6.02
N GLN A 142 -12.94 22.12 5.94
CA GLN A 142 -12.11 22.72 6.99
C GLN A 142 -12.53 24.15 7.22
N ASP A 143 -12.30 24.66 8.42
CA ASP A 143 -12.72 26.01 8.82
C ASP A 143 -11.77 27.11 8.32
N TYR A 144 -10.50 26.77 8.06
CA TYR A 144 -9.47 27.71 7.64
C TYR A 144 -8.98 27.42 6.23
N GLU A 145 -8.83 28.49 5.43
CA GLU A 145 -8.37 28.38 4.03
C GLU A 145 -7.01 27.66 3.90
N TYR A 146 -6.11 27.92 4.85
CA TYR A 146 -4.81 27.24 4.89
C TYR A 146 -4.97 25.73 5.06
N GLU A 147 -5.79 25.30 5.99
CA GLU A 147 -6.07 23.88 6.24
C GLU A 147 -6.70 23.20 5.02
N VAL A 148 -7.67 23.88 4.38
CA VAL A 148 -8.28 23.39 3.12
C VAL A 148 -7.18 23.11 2.08
N LYS A 149 -6.28 24.07 1.87
CA LYS A 149 -5.21 23.93 0.86
C LYS A 149 -4.24 22.80 1.21
N VAL A 150 -3.83 22.66 2.46
CA VAL A 150 -2.93 21.58 2.89
C VAL A 150 -3.63 20.21 2.78
N HIS A 151 -4.91 20.10 3.11
CA HIS A 151 -5.70 18.88 2.93
C HIS A 151 -5.81 18.48 1.45
N VAL A 152 -6.04 19.44 0.56
CA VAL A 152 -6.04 19.22 -0.89
C VAL A 152 -4.67 18.69 -1.35
N LEU A 153 -3.56 19.27 -0.88
CA LEU A 153 -2.22 18.83 -1.27
C LEU A 153 -1.95 17.38 -0.90
N TRP A 154 -2.15 17.00 0.37
CA TRP A 154 -1.89 15.61 0.73
C TRP A 154 -2.91 14.64 0.16
N GLY A 155 -4.16 15.06 -0.01
CA GLY A 155 -5.17 14.27 -0.71
C GLY A 155 -4.78 13.96 -2.15
N ILE A 156 -4.26 14.97 -2.89
CA ILE A 156 -3.71 14.77 -4.25
C ILE A 156 -2.52 13.82 -4.25
N MET A 157 -1.61 13.92 -3.27
CA MET A 157 -0.46 13.01 -3.17
C MET A 157 -0.89 11.56 -2.97
N LEU A 158 -1.89 11.30 -2.12
CA LEU A 158 -2.43 9.97 -1.92
C LEU A 158 -3.18 9.44 -3.15
N ALA A 159 -3.94 10.29 -3.83
CA ALA A 159 -4.60 9.92 -5.09
C ALA A 159 -3.56 9.60 -6.18
N ALA A 160 -2.50 10.41 -6.29
CA ALA A 160 -1.39 10.14 -7.21
C ALA A 160 -0.68 8.82 -6.92
N PHE A 161 -0.44 8.50 -5.63
CA PHE A 161 0.06 7.18 -5.23
C PHE A 161 -0.80 6.06 -5.77
N ALA A 162 -2.12 6.14 -5.59
CA ALA A 162 -3.03 5.09 -6.04
C ALA A 162 -2.98 4.88 -7.56
N VAL A 163 -2.97 5.95 -8.32
CA VAL A 163 -2.85 5.91 -9.79
C VAL A 163 -1.51 5.31 -10.21
N LEU A 164 -0.41 5.75 -9.62
CA LEU A 164 0.93 5.24 -9.93
C LEU A 164 1.08 3.76 -9.56
N ARG A 165 0.46 3.32 -8.46
CA ARG A 165 0.44 1.90 -8.07
C ARG A 165 -0.33 1.05 -9.08
N CYS A 166 -1.45 1.55 -9.60
CA CYS A 166 -2.18 0.89 -10.69
C CYS A 166 -1.33 0.77 -11.95
N PHE A 167 -0.59 1.82 -12.33
CA PHE A 167 0.36 1.76 -13.45
C PHE A 167 1.50 0.77 -13.18
N THR A 168 2.01 0.70 -11.96
CA THR A 168 3.01 -0.30 -11.57
C THR A 168 2.50 -1.71 -11.82
N TYR A 169 1.28 -2.04 -11.36
CA TYR A 169 0.69 -3.35 -11.61
C TYR A 169 0.44 -3.61 -13.09
N PHE A 170 -0.02 -2.61 -13.84
CA PHE A 170 -0.20 -2.72 -15.29
C PHE A 170 1.11 -3.05 -16.01
N PHE A 171 2.19 -2.35 -15.70
CA PHE A 171 3.50 -2.62 -16.31
C PHE A 171 4.07 -3.97 -15.91
N LEU A 172 3.90 -4.40 -14.67
CA LEU A 172 4.31 -5.72 -14.21
C LEU A 172 3.49 -6.84 -14.87
N TRP A 173 2.21 -6.60 -15.13
CA TRP A 173 1.36 -7.52 -15.88
C TRP A 173 1.77 -7.60 -17.36
N LEU A 174 2.07 -6.47 -17.97
CA LEU A 174 2.45 -6.39 -19.38
C LEU A 174 3.84 -7.02 -19.65
N ARG A 175 4.78 -6.80 -18.72
CA ARG A 175 6.15 -7.33 -18.78
C ARG A 175 6.58 -7.85 -17.41
N PRO A 176 6.21 -9.08 -17.06
CA PRO A 176 6.66 -9.69 -15.82
C PRO A 176 8.19 -9.79 -15.82
N PRO A 177 8.84 -9.46 -14.69
CA PRO A 177 10.28 -9.53 -14.58
C PRO A 177 10.75 -10.97 -14.70
N THR A 178 11.80 -11.21 -15.49
CA THR A 178 12.38 -12.53 -15.78
C THR A 178 13.58 -12.86 -14.88
N SER A 179 14.01 -11.94 -14.02
CA SER A 179 15.17 -12.11 -13.14
C SER A 179 14.80 -12.03 -11.67
N VAL A 180 15.63 -12.66 -10.82
CA VAL A 180 15.49 -12.63 -9.35
C VAL A 180 15.82 -11.25 -8.77
N ILE A 181 16.54 -10.42 -9.52
CA ILE A 181 16.75 -9.02 -9.17
C ILE A 181 15.61 -8.24 -9.82
N PRO A 182 14.60 -7.83 -9.07
CA PRO A 182 13.46 -7.13 -9.64
C PRO A 182 13.88 -5.73 -10.07
N SER A 183 13.93 -5.49 -11.36
CA SER A 183 13.82 -4.15 -11.86
C SER A 183 12.34 -3.75 -11.76
N ARG A 184 11.97 -3.10 -10.67
CA ARG A 184 10.62 -2.58 -10.55
C ARG A 184 10.42 -1.39 -11.48
N PRO A 185 9.20 -1.18 -12.02
CA PRO A 185 8.92 -0.01 -12.84
C PRO A 185 9.20 1.29 -12.07
N PRO A 186 9.69 2.35 -12.74
CA PRO A 186 9.93 3.66 -12.10
C PRO A 186 8.69 4.22 -11.41
N THR A 187 7.50 3.82 -11.86
CA THR A 187 6.22 4.18 -11.24
C THR A 187 6.10 3.72 -9.79
N GLU A 188 6.79 2.65 -9.39
CA GLU A 188 6.78 2.21 -7.99
C GLU A 188 7.60 3.14 -7.09
N ALA A 189 8.77 3.57 -7.54
CA ALA A 189 9.57 4.55 -6.80
C ALA A 189 8.82 5.89 -6.69
N LEU A 190 8.17 6.32 -7.76
CA LEU A 190 7.38 7.54 -7.76
C LEU A 190 6.12 7.41 -6.88
N ALA A 191 5.47 6.24 -6.87
CA ALA A 191 4.36 5.96 -5.97
C ALA A 191 4.80 6.04 -4.50
N SER A 192 5.91 5.41 -4.15
CA SER A 192 6.47 5.48 -2.80
C SER A 192 6.80 6.93 -2.40
N PHE A 193 7.37 7.70 -3.31
CA PHE A 193 7.66 9.11 -3.10
C PHE A 193 6.39 9.92 -2.82
N THR A 194 5.36 9.78 -3.64
CA THR A 194 4.08 10.51 -3.44
C THR A 194 3.37 10.09 -2.16
N LEU A 195 3.42 8.80 -1.80
CA LEU A 195 2.87 8.30 -0.53
C LEU A 195 3.60 8.91 0.67
N CYS A 196 4.92 8.96 0.65
CA CYS A 196 5.71 9.57 1.73
C CYS A 196 5.46 11.08 1.83
N CYS A 197 5.38 11.79 0.70
CA CYS A 197 5.02 13.21 0.68
C CYS A 197 3.62 13.43 1.25
N GLY A 198 2.63 12.64 0.81
CA GLY A 198 1.27 12.70 1.34
C GLY A 198 1.21 12.44 2.83
N GLY A 199 1.93 11.43 3.33
CA GLY A 199 2.03 11.12 4.75
C GLY A 199 2.65 12.25 5.57
N LEU A 200 3.72 12.88 5.09
CA LEU A 200 4.35 14.00 5.76
C LEU A 200 3.43 15.24 5.77
N LEU A 201 2.80 15.56 4.65
CA LEU A 201 1.82 16.64 4.56
C LEU A 201 0.62 16.40 5.50
N PHE A 202 0.14 15.15 5.58
CA PHE A 202 -0.90 14.76 6.53
C PHE A 202 -0.48 15.02 7.98
N MET A 203 0.74 14.65 8.37
CA MET A 203 1.27 14.95 9.71
C MET A 203 1.35 16.45 9.99
N LEU A 204 1.67 17.27 8.98
CA LEU A 204 1.75 18.72 9.10
C LEU A 204 0.39 19.43 9.02
N SER A 205 -0.68 18.72 8.68
CA SER A 205 -2.04 19.27 8.56
C SER A 205 -2.86 19.18 9.84
N ASN A 206 -2.27 18.82 10.98
CA ASN A 206 -2.99 18.84 12.24
C ASN A 206 -3.25 20.29 12.71
N GLU A 207 -4.29 20.48 13.51
CA GLU A 207 -4.76 21.81 13.95
C GLU A 207 -3.65 22.60 14.68
N GLU A 208 -2.86 21.96 15.53
CA GLU A 208 -1.81 22.63 16.29
C GLU A 208 -0.72 23.22 15.39
N VAL A 209 -0.26 22.44 14.39
CA VAL A 209 0.75 22.90 13.41
C VAL A 209 0.15 23.98 12.52
N SER A 210 -1.07 23.81 12.06
CA SER A 210 -1.79 24.79 11.23
C SER A 210 -1.95 26.12 11.97
N PHE A 211 -2.37 26.10 13.23
CA PHE A 211 -2.47 27.31 14.04
C PHE A 211 -1.11 27.95 14.34
N ALA A 212 -0.08 27.15 14.59
CA ALA A 212 1.26 27.68 14.79
C ALA A 212 1.77 28.40 13.53
N ALA A 213 1.56 27.80 12.35
CA ALA A 213 1.94 28.40 11.07
C ALA A 213 1.17 29.72 10.80
N MET A 214 -0.16 29.74 11.04
CA MET A 214 -0.97 30.92 10.86
C MET A 214 -0.59 32.06 11.84
N ARG A 215 -0.30 31.74 13.10
CA ARG A 215 0.14 32.73 14.10
C ARG A 215 1.51 33.32 13.80
N ALA A 216 2.38 32.55 13.18
CA ALA A 216 3.72 32.97 12.80
C ALA A 216 3.78 33.64 11.41
N ASP A 217 2.64 33.82 10.75
CA ASP A 217 2.52 34.33 9.37
C ASP A 217 3.31 33.50 8.33
N TYR A 218 3.44 32.19 8.57
CA TYR A 218 4.05 31.22 7.66
C TYR A 218 3.05 30.30 6.98
N ALA A 219 1.77 30.69 6.93
CA ALA A 219 0.68 29.89 6.40
C ALA A 219 0.69 29.85 4.85
N ASP A 220 1.82 29.40 4.26
CA ASP A 220 1.95 29.20 2.82
C ASP A 220 1.93 27.70 2.49
N PRO A 221 0.86 27.20 1.85
CA PRO A 221 0.76 25.79 1.44
C PRO A 221 1.85 25.34 0.48
N MET A 222 2.35 26.24 -0.37
CA MET A 222 3.44 25.90 -1.31
C MET A 222 4.77 25.71 -0.60
N ALA A 223 5.03 26.51 0.45
CA ALA A 223 6.22 26.32 1.28
C ALA A 223 6.18 24.94 1.99
N VAL A 224 5.03 24.55 2.51
CA VAL A 224 4.84 23.23 3.15
C VAL A 224 5.03 22.08 2.15
N LEU A 225 4.49 22.20 0.94
CA LEU A 225 4.69 21.22 -0.12
C LEU A 225 6.17 21.08 -0.49
N ASN A 226 6.86 22.19 -0.72
CA ASN A 226 8.28 22.20 -1.07
C ASN A 226 9.15 21.59 0.06
N PHE A 227 8.80 21.89 1.31
CA PHE A 227 9.44 21.29 2.48
C PHE A 227 9.24 19.77 2.49
N ALA A 228 8.01 19.29 2.32
CA ALA A 228 7.70 17.86 2.30
C ALA A 228 8.46 17.14 1.17
N ILE A 229 8.47 17.70 -0.03
CA ILE A 229 9.23 17.16 -1.19
C ILE A 229 10.72 17.08 -0.87
N SER A 230 11.29 18.13 -0.26
CA SER A 230 12.72 18.19 0.05
C SER A 230 13.11 17.16 1.10
N VAL A 231 12.33 17.03 2.18
CA VAL A 231 12.58 16.05 3.25
C VAL A 231 12.46 14.63 2.72
N VAL A 232 11.39 14.31 1.98
CA VAL A 232 11.20 12.98 1.40
C VAL A 232 12.29 12.67 0.38
N GLY A 233 12.68 13.64 -0.45
CA GLY A 233 13.80 13.49 -1.39
C GLY A 233 15.11 13.16 -0.67
N LEU A 234 15.41 13.85 0.43
CA LEU A 234 16.58 13.58 1.26
C LEU A 234 16.55 12.17 1.86
N VAL A 235 15.42 11.77 2.44
CA VAL A 235 15.24 10.43 3.04
C VAL A 235 15.42 9.33 2.01
N LEU A 236 14.84 9.47 0.83
CA LEU A 236 15.00 8.50 -0.25
C LEU A 236 16.44 8.45 -0.76
N CYS A 237 17.07 9.61 -0.93
CA CYS A 237 18.48 9.69 -1.32
C CYS A 237 19.37 8.95 -0.32
N TRP A 238 19.15 9.18 0.97
CA TRP A 238 19.87 8.49 2.04
C TRP A 238 19.58 6.97 2.08
N SER A 239 18.37 6.55 1.71
CA SER A 239 17.99 5.13 1.69
C SER A 239 18.65 4.34 0.55
N PHE A 240 19.15 5.04 -0.49
CA PHE A 240 19.81 4.43 -1.64
C PHE A 240 21.34 4.48 -1.56
N CYS A 241 21.92 5.16 -0.58
CA CYS A 241 23.36 5.21 -0.31
C CYS A 241 23.79 4.18 0.72
#